data_c6e66a4fa7fe11aa5ac59c08c79b9497
#
_entry.id   c6e66a4fa7fe11aa5ac59c08c79b9497
#
_cell.length_a   1.000
_cell.length_b   1.000
_cell.length_c   1.000
_cell.angle_alpha   90.00
_cell.angle_beta   90.00
_cell.angle_gamma   90.00
#
_symmetry.space_group_name_H-M   'P 1'
#
loop_
_entity.id
_entity.type
_entity.pdbx_description
1 polymer ?
#
loop_
_entity_poly.entity_id
_entity_poly.type
_entity_poly.pdbx_seq_one_letter_code
_entity_poly.pdbx_strand_id
1 'polypeptide(L)'
;MAGSNFVDYVKIFARSGHGGAGSAHFRREKFVAFGGPDGGDGGRGGSIVLQGDSQYWTLIHLKYQRHQFAEDGEGGSGARSSGKDARDIVIPVPLGTVARRVVEQEDGTTLTEDVGEVTADGEQLVLLKGGRGGLGNWHFKSATNQAPRYAQPGEEGDEGAFILELKVLADVG
;
A
#
# COMPACT_ATOMS: atom_id res chain seq x y z
N MET A 1 16.38 -27.58 -24.22
CA MET A 1 16.14 -27.00 -22.96
C MET A 1 14.76 -27.41 -22.45
N ALA A 2 14.75 -28.08 -21.34
CA ALA A 2 13.49 -28.50 -20.78
C ALA A 2 12.59 -27.26 -20.68
N GLY A 3 11.48 -27.33 -21.35
CA GLY A 3 10.60 -26.18 -21.52
C GLY A 3 10.13 -25.58 -20.23
N SER A 4 10.96 -24.71 -19.68
CA SER A 4 10.45 -23.77 -18.70
C SER A 4 9.38 -22.94 -19.37
N ASN A 5 8.16 -22.95 -18.85
CA ASN A 5 7.09 -22.13 -19.36
C ASN A 5 7.27 -20.66 -18.95
N PHE A 6 8.36 -20.35 -18.27
CA PHE A 6 8.62 -19.00 -17.79
C PHE A 6 9.81 -18.40 -18.52
N VAL A 7 9.62 -17.23 -19.08
CA VAL A 7 10.71 -16.48 -19.71
C VAL A 7 11.53 -15.78 -18.65
N ASP A 8 10.90 -15.40 -17.56
CA ASP A 8 11.53 -14.57 -16.57
C ASP A 8 10.91 -14.82 -15.19
N TYR A 9 11.71 -14.56 -14.18
CA TYR A 9 11.35 -14.81 -12.80
C TYR A 9 12.11 -13.83 -11.90
N VAL A 10 11.41 -13.24 -10.95
CA VAL A 10 12.04 -12.36 -9.99
C VAL A 10 11.32 -12.43 -8.66
N LYS A 11 12.08 -12.32 -7.57
CA LYS A 11 11.53 -12.19 -6.23
C LYS A 11 11.72 -10.74 -5.79
N ILE A 12 10.63 -10.10 -5.40
CA ILE A 12 10.66 -8.72 -4.88
C ILE A 12 10.20 -8.70 -3.43
N PHE A 13 10.63 -7.68 -2.72
CA PHE A 13 10.22 -7.42 -1.35
C PHE A 13 9.43 -6.12 -1.35
N ALA A 14 8.19 -6.20 -0.94
CA ALA A 14 7.28 -5.06 -0.98
C ALA A 14 6.83 -4.68 0.42
N ARG A 15 6.62 -3.39 0.62
CA ARG A 15 6.05 -2.87 1.87
C ARG A 15 5.14 -1.71 1.52
N SER A 16 3.88 -1.82 1.93
CA SER A 16 2.95 -0.71 1.80
C SER A 16 3.16 0.27 2.95
N GLY A 17 2.72 1.50 2.76
CA GLY A 17 2.86 2.51 3.79
C GLY A 17 1.81 2.37 4.89
N HIS A 18 2.17 2.84 6.09
CA HIS A 18 1.21 2.95 7.19
C HIS A 18 0.32 4.16 6.95
N GLY A 19 -0.89 4.12 7.45
CA GLY A 19 -1.74 5.30 7.50
C GLY A 19 -1.20 6.30 8.50
N GLY A 20 -1.36 7.58 8.23
CA GLY A 20 -1.01 8.64 9.16
C GLY A 20 -1.98 8.67 10.33
N ALA A 21 -1.49 9.10 11.50
CA ALA A 21 -2.34 9.22 12.67
C ALA A 21 -3.30 10.40 12.53
N GLY A 22 -4.50 10.26 13.07
CA GLY A 22 -5.39 11.40 13.27
C GLY A 22 -4.82 12.34 14.30
N SER A 23 -5.19 13.62 14.22
CA SER A 23 -4.73 14.63 15.17
C SER A 23 -5.69 14.77 16.34
N ALA A 24 -5.14 14.95 17.54
CA ALA A 24 -5.92 15.28 18.74
C ALA A 24 -5.83 16.77 19.06
N HIS A 25 -5.63 17.60 18.07
CA HIS A 25 -5.47 19.04 18.22
C HIS A 25 -6.77 19.73 18.65
N PHE A 26 -6.62 20.77 19.47
CA PHE A 26 -7.73 21.62 19.86
C PHE A 26 -7.53 23.01 19.28
N ARG A 27 -8.62 23.60 18.83
CA ARG A 27 -8.62 24.95 18.30
C ARG A 27 -8.14 25.92 19.36
N ARG A 28 -7.17 26.75 19.04
CA ARG A 28 -6.67 27.81 19.90
C ARG A 28 -6.74 29.12 19.16
N GLU A 29 -7.54 30.03 19.70
CA GLU A 29 -7.65 31.38 19.19
C GLU A 29 -7.35 32.39 20.30
N LYS A 30 -6.90 33.59 19.92
CA LYS A 30 -6.35 34.59 20.81
C LYS A 30 -7.30 34.95 21.96
N PHE A 31 -8.59 34.91 21.76
CA PHE A 31 -9.58 35.28 22.77
C PHE A 31 -10.57 34.15 23.10
N VAL A 32 -10.26 32.95 22.69
CA VAL A 32 -11.11 31.81 22.98
C VAL A 32 -10.31 30.85 23.87
N ALA A 33 -10.68 30.83 25.16
CA ALA A 33 -9.99 30.03 26.16
C ALA A 33 -10.15 28.50 25.92
N PHE A 34 -11.29 28.09 25.38
CA PHE A 34 -11.61 26.69 25.16
C PHE A 34 -12.15 26.50 23.74
N GLY A 35 -11.24 26.22 22.81
CA GLY A 35 -11.63 25.81 21.47
C GLY A 35 -12.05 24.36 21.41
N GLY A 36 -12.94 24.04 20.49
CA GLY A 36 -13.33 22.65 20.26
C GLY A 36 -12.23 21.80 19.60
N PRO A 37 -12.45 20.48 19.51
CA PRO A 37 -11.52 19.60 18.80
C PRO A 37 -11.52 19.94 17.31
N ASP A 38 -10.34 20.15 16.76
CA ASP A 38 -10.18 20.45 15.33
C ASP A 38 -9.08 19.63 14.68
N GLY A 39 -8.74 18.49 15.27
CA GLY A 39 -7.76 17.59 14.70
C GLY A 39 -8.27 16.92 13.45
N GLY A 40 -7.52 17.03 12.35
CA GLY A 40 -7.84 16.41 11.08
C GLY A 40 -7.40 14.95 11.02
N ASP A 41 -7.82 14.29 9.95
CA ASP A 41 -7.53 12.87 9.74
C ASP A 41 -6.12 12.67 9.20
N GLY A 42 -5.54 11.50 9.46
CA GLY A 42 -4.31 11.09 8.81
C GLY A 42 -4.58 10.69 7.36
N GLY A 43 -3.54 10.80 6.54
CA GLY A 43 -3.59 10.34 5.15
C GLY A 43 -3.37 8.84 5.04
N ARG A 44 -3.75 8.29 3.90
CA ARG A 44 -3.58 6.86 3.59
C ARG A 44 -2.11 6.58 3.21
N GLY A 45 -1.59 5.43 3.66
CA GLY A 45 -0.29 4.94 3.20
C GLY A 45 -0.37 4.48 1.75
N GLY A 46 0.77 4.47 1.07
CA GLY A 46 0.83 4.03 -0.32
C GLY A 46 0.68 2.52 -0.46
N SER A 47 0.02 2.10 -1.51
CA SER A 47 -0.14 0.69 -1.87
C SER A 47 0.94 0.27 -2.87
N ILE A 48 1.16 -1.03 -2.99
CA ILE A 48 2.05 -1.61 -4.00
C ILE A 48 1.16 -2.29 -5.04
N VAL A 49 1.26 -1.84 -6.27
CA VAL A 49 0.36 -2.27 -7.35
C VAL A 49 1.18 -2.68 -8.57
N LEU A 50 0.86 -3.83 -9.15
CA LEU A 50 1.37 -4.19 -10.48
C LEU A 50 0.43 -3.62 -11.53
N GLN A 51 1.00 -3.13 -12.61
CA GLN A 51 0.21 -2.65 -13.74
C GLN A 51 0.73 -3.25 -15.04
N GLY A 52 -0.15 -3.84 -15.80
CA GLY A 52 0.19 -4.39 -17.10
C GLY A 52 0.62 -3.29 -18.07
N ASP A 53 1.75 -3.50 -18.71
CA ASP A 53 2.30 -2.56 -19.68
C ASP A 53 2.85 -3.35 -20.86
N SER A 54 2.20 -3.21 -22.00
CA SER A 54 2.58 -3.91 -23.22
C SER A 54 3.95 -3.51 -23.76
N GLN A 55 4.53 -2.41 -23.27
CA GLN A 55 5.86 -1.99 -23.63
C GLN A 55 6.96 -2.79 -22.94
N TYR A 56 6.61 -3.56 -21.90
CA TYR A 56 7.56 -4.40 -21.17
C TYR A 56 7.49 -5.83 -21.67
N TRP A 57 8.64 -6.44 -21.89
CA TRP A 57 8.75 -7.82 -22.37
C TRP A 57 9.38 -8.75 -21.32
N THR A 58 9.96 -8.16 -20.29
CA THR A 58 10.72 -8.90 -19.29
C THR A 58 10.56 -8.25 -17.93
N LEU A 59 10.87 -9.01 -16.89
CA LEU A 59 10.85 -8.52 -15.51
C LEU A 59 12.24 -8.07 -15.04
N ILE A 60 13.20 -7.94 -15.97
CA ILE A 60 14.59 -7.69 -15.62
C ILE A 60 14.79 -6.39 -14.85
N HIS A 61 13.96 -5.39 -15.11
CA HIS A 61 14.05 -4.12 -14.39
C HIS A 61 13.85 -4.31 -12.89
N LEU A 62 13.09 -5.32 -12.47
CA LEU A 62 12.84 -5.60 -11.06
C LEU A 62 13.99 -6.35 -10.39
N LYS A 63 14.88 -6.96 -11.16
CA LYS A 63 16.10 -7.57 -10.60
C LYS A 63 17.02 -6.52 -10.02
N TYR A 64 16.94 -5.30 -10.50
CA TYR A 64 17.72 -4.17 -10.02
C TYR A 64 16.97 -3.30 -9.02
N GLN A 65 15.66 -3.53 -8.86
CA GLN A 65 14.81 -2.79 -7.94
C GLN A 65 13.92 -3.77 -7.18
N ARG A 66 14.55 -4.63 -6.39
CA ARG A 66 13.82 -5.68 -5.67
C ARG A 66 13.03 -5.20 -4.48
N HIS A 67 13.40 -4.04 -3.93
CA HIS A 67 12.73 -3.48 -2.76
C HIS A 67 11.78 -2.37 -3.22
N GLN A 68 10.49 -2.60 -3.01
CA GLN A 68 9.45 -1.68 -3.40
C GLN A 68 8.72 -1.22 -2.13
N PHE A 69 9.15 -0.10 -1.59
CA PHE A 69 8.66 0.41 -0.31
C PHE A 69 7.89 1.70 -0.53
N ALA A 70 6.59 1.67 -0.26
CA ALA A 70 5.75 2.85 -0.35
C ALA A 70 5.89 3.71 0.90
N GLU A 71 5.57 4.98 0.77
CA GLU A 71 5.64 5.91 1.87
C GLU A 71 4.39 5.84 2.75
N ASP A 72 4.55 6.27 3.99
CA ASP A 72 3.45 6.36 4.94
C ASP A 72 2.57 7.58 4.62
N GLY A 73 1.32 7.52 5.02
CA GLY A 73 0.45 8.67 4.99
C GLY A 73 0.90 9.72 6.01
N GLU A 74 0.64 10.97 5.71
CA GLU A 74 0.96 12.08 6.61
C GLU A 74 -0.05 12.15 7.73
N GLY A 75 0.41 12.50 8.95
CA GLY A 75 -0.48 12.70 10.08
C GLY A 75 -1.41 13.91 9.87
N GLY A 76 -2.58 13.87 10.47
CA GLY A 76 -3.47 15.01 10.51
C GLY A 76 -2.92 16.14 11.36
N SER A 77 -3.48 17.31 11.21
CA SER A 77 -3.06 18.50 11.97
C SER A 77 -4.28 19.33 12.39
N GLY A 78 -4.03 20.49 13.01
CA GLY A 78 -5.09 21.36 13.47
C GLY A 78 -5.90 21.99 12.33
N ALA A 79 -6.97 22.68 12.68
CA ALA A 79 -7.91 23.30 11.75
C ALA A 79 -8.53 22.29 10.79
N ARG A 80 -8.75 21.06 11.26
CA ARG A 80 -9.29 19.93 10.50
C ARG A 80 -8.46 19.61 9.25
N SER A 81 -7.19 19.95 9.25
CA SER A 81 -6.32 19.67 8.11
C SER A 81 -5.99 18.20 8.04
N SER A 82 -6.43 17.55 6.98
CA SER A 82 -6.10 16.15 6.73
C SER A 82 -4.66 16.02 6.24
N GLY A 83 -3.98 14.98 6.72
CA GLY A 83 -2.66 14.64 6.20
C GLY A 83 -2.78 14.18 4.74
N LYS A 84 -1.70 14.35 4.00
CA LYS A 84 -1.67 13.91 2.60
C LYS A 84 -1.62 12.40 2.50
N ASP A 85 -2.33 11.86 1.53
CA ASP A 85 -2.19 10.47 1.15
C ASP A 85 -0.84 10.26 0.47
N ALA A 86 -0.19 9.15 0.77
CA ALA A 86 1.03 8.77 0.08
C ALA A 86 0.69 8.23 -1.31
N ARG A 87 1.65 8.34 -2.21
CA ARG A 87 1.49 7.81 -3.56
C ARG A 87 1.60 6.29 -3.54
N ASP A 88 0.81 5.64 -4.36
CA ASP A 88 0.96 4.22 -4.62
C ASP A 88 2.22 4.00 -5.46
N ILE A 89 2.90 2.89 -5.22
CA ILE A 89 3.97 2.44 -6.12
C ILE A 89 3.31 1.57 -7.18
N VAL A 90 3.38 2.02 -8.41
CA VAL A 90 2.87 1.29 -9.56
C VAL A 90 4.05 0.66 -10.30
N ILE A 91 4.10 -0.66 -10.30
CA ILE A 91 5.20 -1.41 -10.91
C ILE A 91 4.73 -1.90 -12.28
N PRO A 92 5.35 -1.41 -13.37
CA PRO A 92 4.98 -1.91 -14.69
C PRO A 92 5.52 -3.33 -14.88
N VAL A 93 4.68 -4.20 -15.41
CA VAL A 93 5.04 -5.59 -15.69
C VAL A 93 4.50 -5.99 -17.05
N PRO A 94 5.14 -6.97 -17.72
CA PRO A 94 4.62 -7.48 -19.00
C PRO A 94 3.27 -8.15 -18.80
N LEU A 95 2.50 -8.21 -19.89
CA LEU A 95 1.27 -8.99 -19.90
C LEU A 95 1.59 -10.47 -19.76
N GLY A 96 0.83 -11.17 -18.96
CA GLY A 96 1.09 -12.57 -18.64
C GLY A 96 1.90 -12.77 -17.37
N THR A 97 2.17 -11.70 -16.61
CA THR A 97 2.88 -11.82 -15.35
C THR A 97 1.97 -12.37 -14.28
N VAL A 98 2.44 -13.42 -13.61
CA VAL A 98 1.75 -14.05 -12.48
C VAL A 98 2.45 -13.66 -11.20
N ALA A 99 1.69 -13.27 -10.19
CA ALA A 99 2.22 -12.90 -8.88
C ALA A 99 1.81 -13.93 -7.84
N ARG A 100 2.77 -14.33 -7.02
CA ARG A 100 2.55 -15.21 -5.88
C ARG A 100 3.20 -14.62 -4.64
N ARG A 101 2.52 -14.71 -3.51
CA ARG A 101 3.06 -14.27 -2.24
C ARG A 101 3.76 -15.42 -1.54
N VAL A 102 4.95 -15.15 -1.01
CA VAL A 102 5.70 -16.11 -0.21
C VAL A 102 5.16 -16.08 1.22
N VAL A 103 4.73 -17.22 1.73
CA VAL A 103 4.18 -17.34 3.08
C VAL A 103 5.05 -18.30 3.87
N GLU A 104 5.55 -17.85 5.01
CA GLU A 104 6.29 -18.71 5.94
C GLU A 104 5.30 -19.40 6.88
N GLN A 105 5.48 -20.71 7.05
CA GLN A 105 4.67 -21.48 7.98
C GLN A 105 5.38 -21.61 9.33
N GLU A 106 4.60 -21.97 10.37
CA GLU A 106 5.12 -22.13 11.72
C GLU A 106 6.23 -23.17 11.84
N ASP A 107 6.24 -24.17 10.96
CA ASP A 107 7.25 -25.23 10.93
C ASP A 107 8.55 -24.84 10.19
N GLY A 108 8.65 -23.60 9.74
CA GLY A 108 9.81 -23.09 9.02
C GLY A 108 9.79 -23.34 7.52
N THR A 109 8.79 -24.04 6.99
CA THR A 109 8.63 -24.23 5.56
C THR A 109 7.98 -23.00 4.92
N THR A 110 8.28 -22.78 3.63
CA THR A 110 7.66 -21.70 2.87
C THR A 110 6.70 -22.27 1.83
N LEU A 111 5.56 -21.62 1.72
CA LEU A 111 4.60 -21.88 0.64
C LEU A 111 4.41 -20.60 -0.15
N THR A 112 3.85 -20.76 -1.36
CA THR A 112 3.42 -19.61 -2.14
C THR A 112 1.91 -19.62 -2.28
N GLU A 113 1.30 -18.43 -2.20
CA GLU A 113 -0.12 -18.24 -2.44
C GLU A 113 -0.30 -17.44 -3.72
N ASP A 114 -1.23 -17.86 -4.56
CA ASP A 114 -1.54 -17.12 -5.78
C ASP A 114 -2.19 -15.79 -5.41
N VAL A 115 -1.65 -14.70 -5.94
CA VAL A 115 -2.22 -13.36 -5.79
C VAL A 115 -3.08 -13.02 -7.00
N GLY A 116 -2.58 -13.31 -8.18
CA GLY A 116 -3.29 -13.04 -9.41
C GLY A 116 -2.38 -12.99 -10.61
N GLU A 117 -2.95 -12.59 -11.73
CA GLU A 117 -2.26 -12.50 -13.01
C GLU A 117 -2.64 -11.17 -13.68
N VAL A 118 -1.69 -10.56 -14.34
CA VAL A 118 -1.90 -9.35 -15.12
C VAL A 118 -1.92 -9.75 -16.59
N THR A 119 -3.10 -9.66 -17.23
CA THR A 119 -3.30 -10.15 -18.59
C THR A 119 -3.52 -9.06 -19.61
N ALA A 120 -3.90 -7.87 -19.20
CA ALA A 120 -4.26 -6.79 -20.11
C ALA A 120 -3.45 -5.53 -19.83
N ASP A 121 -3.25 -4.75 -20.87
CA ASP A 121 -2.57 -3.45 -20.76
C ASP A 121 -3.39 -2.52 -19.86
N GLY A 122 -2.73 -1.90 -18.91
CA GLY A 122 -3.39 -1.02 -17.94
C GLY A 122 -4.07 -1.73 -16.78
N GLU A 123 -4.20 -3.05 -16.82
CA GLU A 123 -4.79 -3.81 -15.72
C GLU A 123 -3.93 -3.71 -14.48
N GLN A 124 -4.57 -3.49 -13.34
CA GLN A 124 -3.87 -3.36 -12.06
C GLN A 124 -4.16 -4.53 -11.14
N LEU A 125 -3.12 -4.97 -10.44
CA LEU A 125 -3.22 -6.01 -9.42
C LEU A 125 -2.57 -5.46 -8.15
N VAL A 126 -3.35 -5.30 -7.09
CA VAL A 126 -2.84 -4.78 -5.81
C VAL A 126 -2.12 -5.93 -5.08
N LEU A 127 -0.83 -5.77 -4.84
CA LEU A 127 -0.05 -6.72 -4.03
C LEU A 127 -0.22 -6.46 -2.54
N LEU A 128 -0.08 -5.21 -2.14
CA LEU A 128 -0.21 -4.79 -0.74
C LEU A 128 -0.97 -3.48 -0.70
N LYS A 129 -1.99 -3.44 0.13
CA LYS A 129 -2.80 -2.24 0.30
C LYS A 129 -2.20 -1.35 1.39
N GLY A 130 -2.14 -0.05 1.15
CA GLY A 130 -1.70 0.91 2.15
C GLY A 130 -2.66 0.99 3.33
N GLY A 131 -2.13 1.33 4.50
CA GLY A 131 -2.94 1.49 5.70
C GLY A 131 -3.83 2.72 5.61
N ARG A 132 -5.02 2.63 6.18
CA ARG A 132 -5.97 3.73 6.21
C ARG A 132 -5.53 4.76 7.24
N GLY A 133 -5.71 6.04 6.94
CA GLY A 133 -5.46 7.12 7.89
C GLY A 133 -6.42 7.07 9.09
N GLY A 134 -5.93 7.43 10.25
CA GLY A 134 -6.73 7.49 11.46
C GLY A 134 -7.63 8.73 11.49
N LEU A 135 -8.77 8.63 12.13
CA LEU A 135 -9.70 9.76 12.27
C LEU A 135 -9.19 10.76 13.31
N GLY A 136 -9.30 12.05 13.00
CA GLY A 136 -8.98 13.11 13.93
C GLY A 136 -10.03 13.25 15.04
N ASN A 137 -9.68 13.96 16.10
CA ASN A 137 -10.54 14.04 17.28
C ASN A 137 -11.86 14.78 17.03
N TRP A 138 -11.95 15.60 15.99
CA TRP A 138 -13.19 16.32 15.70
C TRP A 138 -14.35 15.36 15.36
N HIS A 139 -14.05 14.16 14.88
CA HIS A 139 -15.06 13.14 14.61
C HIS A 139 -15.67 12.55 15.90
N PHE A 140 -14.97 12.68 17.02
CA PHE A 140 -15.40 12.07 18.28
C PHE A 140 -16.13 13.04 19.20
N LYS A 141 -16.36 14.24 18.75
CA LYS A 141 -17.17 15.21 19.48
C LYS A 141 -18.61 14.72 19.56
N SER A 142 -19.17 14.70 20.76
CA SER A 142 -20.55 14.27 20.97
C SER A 142 -21.22 15.16 21.99
N ALA A 143 -22.53 15.00 22.19
CA ALA A 143 -23.29 15.77 23.20
C ALA A 143 -22.77 15.51 24.61
N THR A 144 -22.25 14.30 24.87
CA THR A 144 -21.70 13.92 26.18
C THR A 144 -20.20 14.17 26.29
N ASN A 145 -19.48 14.31 25.18
CA ASN A 145 -18.07 14.66 25.17
C ASN A 145 -17.78 15.70 24.12
N GLN A 146 -17.70 16.96 24.55
CA GLN A 146 -17.45 18.09 23.66
C GLN A 146 -15.98 18.37 23.43
N ALA A 147 -15.08 17.67 24.15
CA ALA A 147 -13.64 17.91 24.09
C ALA A 147 -12.87 16.57 24.09
N PRO A 148 -13.08 15.71 23.08
CA PRO A 148 -12.36 14.45 23.02
C PRO A 148 -10.85 14.70 22.83
N ARG A 149 -10.06 14.07 23.69
CA ARG A 149 -8.59 14.20 23.71
C ARG A 149 -7.90 13.05 23.00
N TYR A 150 -8.65 12.26 22.27
CA TYR A 150 -8.12 11.12 21.56
C TYR A 150 -8.39 11.23 20.07
N ALA A 151 -7.53 10.62 19.30
CA ALA A 151 -7.71 10.42 17.87
C ALA A 151 -7.30 8.98 17.56
N GLN A 152 -7.66 8.49 16.40
CA GLN A 152 -7.28 7.15 15.99
C GLN A 152 -5.85 7.14 15.46
N PRO A 153 -5.06 6.12 15.80
CA PRO A 153 -3.80 5.88 15.10
C PRO A 153 -4.10 5.48 13.66
N GLY A 154 -3.12 5.66 12.78
CA GLY A 154 -3.24 5.12 11.43
C GLY A 154 -3.21 3.60 11.46
N GLU A 155 -3.83 3.00 10.47
CA GLU A 155 -3.77 1.55 10.28
C GLU A 155 -2.40 1.17 9.76
N GLU A 156 -1.83 0.08 10.26
CA GLU A 156 -0.52 -0.39 9.79
C GLU A 156 -0.62 -0.84 8.34
N GLY A 157 0.46 -0.60 7.60
CA GLY A 157 0.64 -1.21 6.29
C GLY A 157 1.02 -2.68 6.42
N ASP A 158 1.35 -3.28 5.32
CA ASP A 158 1.72 -4.68 5.24
C ASP A 158 3.05 -4.82 4.52
N GLU A 159 3.72 -5.95 4.71
CA GLU A 159 4.95 -6.26 4.00
C GLU A 159 4.96 -7.72 3.61
N GLY A 160 5.69 -8.02 2.55
CA GLY A 160 5.80 -9.39 2.09
C GLY A 160 6.77 -9.54 0.94
N ALA A 161 7.15 -10.78 0.67
CA ALA A 161 7.92 -11.14 -0.49
C ALA A 161 6.97 -11.72 -1.55
N PHE A 162 7.22 -11.36 -2.79
CA PHE A 162 6.41 -11.80 -3.92
C PHE A 162 7.30 -12.35 -5.01
N ILE A 163 6.84 -13.43 -5.62
CA ILE A 163 7.50 -14.02 -6.77
C ILE A 163 6.68 -13.63 -8.00
N LEU A 164 7.33 -12.97 -8.93
CA LEU A 164 6.73 -12.60 -10.21
C LEU A 164 7.31 -13.48 -11.29
N GLU A 165 6.45 -14.09 -12.08
CA GLU A 165 6.84 -15.00 -13.15
C GLU A 165 6.13 -14.60 -14.43
N LEU A 166 6.89 -14.53 -15.51
CA LEU A 166 6.32 -14.24 -16.81
C LEU A 166 6.18 -15.54 -17.58
N LYS A 167 4.94 -15.91 -17.87
CA LYS A 167 4.65 -17.10 -18.67
C LYS A 167 4.96 -16.84 -20.13
N VAL A 168 5.63 -17.79 -20.75
CA VAL A 168 5.70 -17.84 -22.21
C VAL A 168 4.39 -18.40 -22.71
N LEU A 169 3.67 -17.61 -23.48
CA LEU A 169 2.57 -18.16 -24.25
C LEU A 169 3.18 -19.14 -25.25
N ALA A 170 2.77 -20.41 -25.17
CA ALA A 170 3.21 -21.39 -26.13
C ALA A 170 2.85 -20.89 -27.51
N ASP A 171 3.85 -20.53 -28.27
CA ASP A 171 3.64 -20.13 -29.63
C ASP A 171 3.38 -21.39 -30.46
N VAL A 172 2.14 -21.61 -30.78
CA VAL A 172 1.74 -22.68 -31.66
C VAL A 172 1.86 -22.14 -33.06
N GLY A 173 3.07 -22.01 -33.48
CA GLY A 173 3.34 -21.60 -34.84
C GLY A 173 2.87 -22.61 -35.84
#